data_8b8932251e044a7ce8cd4ce13365392a
#
_entry.id   8b8932251e044a7ce8cd4ce13365392a
#
_cell.length_a   1.000
_cell.length_b   1.000
_cell.length_c   1.000
_cell.angle_alpha   90.00
_cell.angle_beta   90.00
_cell.angle_gamma   90.00
#
_symmetry.space_group_name_H-M   'P 1'
#
loop_
_entity.id
_entity.type
_entity.pdbx_description
1 polymer ?
#
loop_
_entity_poly.entity_id
_entity_poly.type
_entity_poly.pdbx_seq_one_letter_code
_entity_poly.pdbx_strand_id
1 'polypeptide(L)'
;MTMTTREAFERGTETFNAHDVEGFAQVLADDVVFEAPGGIRGEGKAACVGFYGSWFDAFPDAHVEVHGLHLTDDIAVEEGTFTGTQNGVLRSPTGDIPPTGRSVRLGYIQVLRFRDGKHVSFNLMFDRLEMLEQLGLIPAPASGE
;
A
#
# COMPACT_ATOMS: atom_id res chain seq x y z
N MET A 1 2.40 -5.01 -26.43
CA MET A 1 1.89 -6.28 -25.90
C MET A 1 1.33 -6.07 -24.51
N THR A 2 0.15 -6.61 -24.24
CA THR A 2 -0.52 -6.44 -22.95
C THR A 2 0.06 -7.41 -21.92
N MET A 3 0.34 -6.91 -20.71
CA MET A 3 0.78 -7.77 -19.61
C MET A 3 -0.34 -8.70 -19.16
N THR A 4 0.02 -9.89 -18.69
CA THR A 4 -0.91 -10.75 -17.95
C THR A 4 -1.18 -10.15 -16.58
N THR A 5 -2.21 -10.63 -15.91
CA THR A 5 -2.52 -10.22 -14.53
C THR A 5 -1.33 -10.48 -13.60
N ARG A 6 -0.68 -11.63 -13.72
CA ARG A 6 0.52 -11.93 -12.93
C ARG A 6 1.65 -10.94 -13.21
N GLU A 7 1.93 -10.67 -14.46
CA GLU A 7 2.99 -9.73 -14.84
C GLU A 7 2.70 -8.32 -14.34
N ALA A 8 1.45 -7.86 -14.47
CA ALA A 8 1.04 -6.55 -13.98
C ALA A 8 1.16 -6.46 -12.45
N PHE A 9 0.76 -7.53 -11.75
CA PHE A 9 0.91 -7.60 -10.29
C PHE A 9 2.40 -7.54 -9.89
N GLU A 10 3.22 -8.37 -10.51
CA GLU A 10 4.66 -8.41 -10.19
C GLU A 10 5.34 -7.08 -10.48
N ARG A 11 4.97 -6.43 -11.58
CA ARG A 11 5.51 -5.11 -11.93
C ARG A 11 5.09 -4.06 -10.89
N GLY A 12 3.86 -4.13 -10.39
CA GLY A 12 3.39 -3.24 -9.33
C GLY A 12 4.21 -3.39 -8.05
N THR A 13 4.47 -4.61 -7.62
CA THR A 13 5.30 -4.88 -6.42
C THR A 13 6.73 -4.41 -6.63
N GLU A 14 7.30 -4.72 -7.78
CA GLU A 14 8.67 -4.33 -8.12
C GLU A 14 8.86 -2.81 -8.11
N THR A 15 7.94 -2.09 -8.75
CA THR A 15 8.01 -0.62 -8.79
C THR A 15 7.76 0.01 -7.42
N PHE A 16 6.86 -0.58 -6.61
CA PHE A 16 6.64 -0.12 -5.24
C PHE A 16 7.95 -0.24 -4.44
N ASN A 17 8.57 -1.41 -4.45
CA ASN A 17 9.80 -1.64 -3.68
C ASN A 17 10.98 -0.82 -4.17
N ALA A 18 10.99 -0.46 -5.45
CA ALA A 18 12.00 0.43 -6.01
C ALA A 18 11.69 1.92 -5.78
N HIS A 19 10.53 2.23 -5.19
CA HIS A 19 10.00 3.60 -5.07
C HIS A 19 9.93 4.31 -6.42
N ASP A 20 9.67 3.53 -7.47
CA ASP A 20 9.57 4.02 -8.86
C ASP A 20 8.13 4.43 -9.13
N VAL A 21 7.81 5.66 -8.78
CA VAL A 21 6.45 6.20 -8.91
C VAL A 21 6.00 6.23 -10.38
N GLU A 22 6.89 6.59 -11.29
CA GLU A 22 6.56 6.63 -12.73
C GLU A 22 6.28 5.24 -13.28
N GLY A 23 7.12 4.26 -12.92
CA GLY A 23 6.92 2.87 -13.32
C GLY A 23 5.63 2.29 -12.75
N PHE A 24 5.31 2.63 -11.50
CA PHE A 24 4.07 2.23 -10.88
C PHE A 24 2.86 2.83 -11.62
N ALA A 25 2.93 4.12 -11.96
CA ALA A 25 1.85 4.78 -12.70
C ALA A 25 1.56 4.09 -14.04
N GLN A 26 2.57 3.52 -14.68
CA GLN A 26 2.39 2.84 -15.97
C GLN A 26 1.57 1.56 -15.89
N VAL A 27 1.48 0.92 -14.71
CA VAL A 27 0.67 -0.30 -14.56
C VAL A 27 -0.76 0.01 -14.09
N LEU A 28 -1.09 1.28 -13.89
CA LEU A 28 -2.42 1.70 -13.48
C LEU A 28 -3.27 2.09 -14.70
N ALA A 29 -4.54 1.70 -14.67
CA ALA A 29 -5.51 2.24 -15.64
C ALA A 29 -5.78 3.70 -15.30
N ASP A 30 -6.15 4.50 -16.30
CA ASP A 30 -6.45 5.92 -16.11
C ASP A 30 -7.62 6.12 -15.14
N ASP A 31 -8.58 5.20 -15.15
CA ASP A 31 -9.79 5.23 -14.32
C ASP A 31 -9.66 4.39 -13.03
N VAL A 32 -8.45 4.08 -12.60
CA VAL A 32 -8.22 3.28 -11.40
C VAL A 32 -8.89 3.90 -10.17
N VAL A 33 -9.47 3.04 -9.32
CA VAL A 33 -10.08 3.45 -8.06
C VAL A 33 -9.44 2.66 -6.91
N PHE A 34 -9.45 3.23 -5.72
CA PHE A 34 -8.88 2.51 -4.58
C PHE A 34 -9.57 2.87 -3.27
N GLU A 35 -9.46 1.95 -2.33
CA GLU A 35 -9.90 2.12 -0.95
C GLU A 35 -8.80 1.64 -0.01
N ALA A 36 -8.69 2.30 1.12
CA ALA A 36 -7.71 1.96 2.16
C ALA A 36 -8.30 2.25 3.54
N PRO A 37 -7.73 1.67 4.62
CA PRO A 37 -8.24 1.90 5.98
C PRO A 37 -8.27 3.38 6.35
N GLY A 38 -9.27 3.76 7.14
CA GLY A 38 -9.47 5.14 7.56
C GLY A 38 -10.46 5.88 6.69
N GLY A 39 -11.23 5.15 5.86
CA GLY A 39 -12.19 5.76 4.95
C GLY A 39 -11.54 6.42 3.74
N ILE A 40 -10.29 6.08 3.47
CA ILE A 40 -9.58 6.64 2.32
C ILE A 40 -10.12 6.02 1.05
N ARG A 41 -10.50 6.89 0.09
CA ARG A 41 -10.96 6.49 -1.23
C ARG A 41 -10.42 7.47 -2.25
N GLY A 42 -10.13 6.98 -3.43
CA GLY A 42 -9.68 7.85 -4.51
C GLY A 42 -10.03 7.30 -5.87
N GLU A 43 -10.10 8.19 -6.84
CA GLU A 43 -10.38 7.87 -8.24
C GLU A 43 -9.33 8.52 -9.12
N GLY A 44 -8.88 7.76 -10.11
CA GLY A 44 -7.93 8.23 -11.09
C GLY A 44 -6.48 7.97 -10.73
N LYS A 45 -5.67 7.94 -11.78
CA LYS A 45 -4.25 7.62 -11.67
C LYS A 45 -3.50 8.59 -10.76
N ALA A 46 -3.75 9.89 -10.89
CA ALA A 46 -3.07 10.90 -10.08
C ALA A 46 -3.34 10.73 -8.58
N ALA A 47 -4.60 10.46 -8.20
CA ALA A 47 -4.96 10.23 -6.80
C ALA A 47 -4.27 8.98 -6.25
N CYS A 48 -4.23 7.92 -7.06
CA CYS A 48 -3.59 6.67 -6.68
C CYS A 48 -2.08 6.85 -6.49
N VAL A 49 -1.42 7.52 -7.41
CA VAL A 49 0.01 7.82 -7.32
C VAL A 49 0.30 8.69 -6.09
N GLY A 50 -0.56 9.65 -5.82
CA GLY A 50 -0.45 10.50 -4.63
C GLY A 50 -0.55 9.71 -3.32
N PHE A 51 -1.48 8.75 -3.27
CA PHE A 51 -1.64 7.89 -2.11
C PHE A 51 -0.37 7.07 -1.84
N TYR A 52 0.16 6.40 -2.86
CA TYR A 52 1.38 5.62 -2.70
C TYR A 52 2.60 6.49 -2.44
N GLY A 53 2.69 7.66 -3.07
CA GLY A 53 3.75 8.61 -2.79
C GLY A 53 3.76 9.06 -1.34
N SER A 54 2.60 9.18 -0.72
CA SER A 54 2.50 9.56 0.69
C SER A 54 3.12 8.50 1.62
N TRP A 55 3.05 7.24 1.25
CA TRP A 55 3.72 6.18 2.01
C TRP A 55 5.25 6.31 1.90
N PHE A 56 5.77 6.63 0.73
CA PHE A 56 7.21 6.83 0.53
C PHE A 56 7.71 8.07 1.26
N ASP A 57 6.90 9.13 1.33
CA ASP A 57 7.23 10.32 2.09
C ASP A 57 7.33 10.03 3.58
N ALA A 58 6.38 9.28 4.12
CA ALA A 58 6.35 8.92 5.53
C ALA A 58 7.41 7.86 5.89
N PHE A 59 7.60 6.90 5.00
CA PHE A 59 8.52 5.77 5.19
C PHE A 59 9.49 5.71 4.01
N PRO A 60 10.60 6.46 4.08
CA PRO A 60 11.58 6.47 2.97
C PRO A 60 12.18 5.11 2.64
N ASP A 61 12.10 4.16 3.57
CA ASP A 61 12.55 2.78 3.41
C ASP A 61 11.38 1.79 3.22
N ALA A 62 10.21 2.27 2.82
CA ALA A 62 9.02 1.44 2.63
C ALA A 62 9.31 0.23 1.74
N HIS A 63 8.90 -0.94 2.20
CA HIS A 63 9.12 -2.20 1.51
C HIS A 63 7.98 -3.16 1.79
N VAL A 64 7.58 -3.93 0.80
CA VAL A 64 6.59 -5.00 0.98
C VAL A 64 7.19 -6.35 0.59
N GLU A 65 6.80 -7.37 1.33
CA GLU A 65 7.13 -8.76 1.03
C GLU A 65 5.82 -9.54 0.87
N VAL A 66 5.63 -10.13 -0.30
CA VAL A 66 4.41 -10.89 -0.59
C VAL A 66 4.60 -12.33 -0.13
N HIS A 67 3.74 -12.82 0.74
CA HIS A 67 3.79 -14.16 1.29
C HIS A 67 2.81 -15.11 0.61
N GLY A 68 1.70 -14.60 0.13
CA GLY A 68 0.67 -15.39 -0.54
C GLY A 68 0.06 -14.61 -1.68
N LEU A 69 -0.15 -15.28 -2.80
CA LEU A 69 -0.75 -14.68 -3.98
C LEU A 69 -1.75 -15.66 -4.59
N HIS A 70 -2.99 -15.19 -4.72
CA HIS A 70 -4.08 -15.98 -5.31
C HIS A 70 -4.59 -15.24 -6.54
N LEU A 71 -4.52 -15.88 -7.68
CA LEU A 71 -4.82 -15.25 -8.97
C LEU A 71 -6.00 -15.92 -9.65
N THR A 72 -6.86 -15.09 -10.24
CA THR A 72 -7.77 -15.48 -11.31
C THR A 72 -7.32 -14.78 -12.58
N ASP A 73 -8.12 -14.82 -13.64
CA ASP A 73 -7.78 -14.14 -14.90
C ASP A 73 -7.67 -12.63 -14.72
N ASP A 74 -8.43 -12.04 -13.78
CA ASP A 74 -8.54 -10.60 -13.62
C ASP A 74 -8.50 -10.12 -12.17
N ILE A 75 -8.26 -11.02 -11.20
CA ILE A 75 -8.18 -10.66 -9.78
C ILE A 75 -6.91 -11.23 -9.17
N ALA A 76 -6.25 -10.43 -8.36
CA ALA A 76 -5.17 -10.88 -7.48
C ALA A 76 -5.55 -10.57 -6.03
N VAL A 77 -5.38 -11.56 -5.16
CA VAL A 77 -5.47 -11.36 -3.71
C VAL A 77 -4.09 -11.62 -3.15
N GLU A 78 -3.51 -10.62 -2.52
CA GLU A 78 -2.18 -10.77 -1.91
C GLU A 78 -2.24 -10.67 -0.40
N GLU A 79 -1.39 -11.45 0.23
CA GLU A 79 -1.10 -11.37 1.65
C GLU A 79 0.37 -11.02 1.78
N GLY A 80 0.68 -9.97 2.52
CA GLY A 80 2.06 -9.51 2.61
C GLY A 80 2.37 -8.84 3.93
N THR A 81 3.60 -8.37 4.03
CA THR A 81 4.09 -7.60 5.16
C THR A 81 4.69 -6.30 4.66
N PHE A 82 4.27 -5.21 5.26
CA PHE A 82 4.85 -3.88 5.03
C PHE A 82 5.82 -3.56 6.14
N THR A 83 6.99 -3.06 5.79
CA THR A 83 7.99 -2.59 6.76
C THR A 83 8.47 -1.20 6.37
N GLY A 84 8.83 -0.41 7.37
CA GLY A 84 9.37 0.91 7.16
C GLY A 84 9.64 1.62 8.46
N THR A 85 10.43 2.69 8.39
CA THR A 85 10.74 3.56 9.52
C THR A 85 10.14 4.94 9.22
N GLN A 86 9.33 5.45 10.15
CA GLN A 86 8.65 6.72 9.92
C GLN A 86 9.59 7.90 10.19
N ASN A 87 10.35 8.24 9.19
CA ASN A 87 11.26 9.38 9.22
C ASN A 87 10.70 10.60 8.49
N GLY A 88 9.50 10.52 7.95
CA GLY A 88 8.78 11.61 7.31
C GLY A 88 7.38 11.79 7.87
N VAL A 89 6.70 12.84 7.44
CA VAL A 89 5.33 13.13 7.88
C VAL A 89 4.38 12.08 7.31
N LEU A 90 3.58 11.47 8.18
CA LEU A 90 2.52 10.54 7.77
C LEU A 90 1.20 11.29 7.69
N ARG A 91 0.65 11.39 6.50
CA ARG A 91 -0.65 12.02 6.28
C ARG A 91 -1.76 11.05 6.66
N SER A 92 -2.69 11.52 7.44
CA SER A 92 -3.80 10.71 7.93
C SER A 92 -5.11 11.47 7.79
N PRO A 93 -6.27 10.77 7.70
CA PRO A 93 -7.57 11.44 7.61
C PRO A 93 -7.88 12.36 8.80
N THR A 94 -7.24 12.14 9.94
CA THR A 94 -7.44 12.93 11.15
C THR A 94 -6.34 13.97 11.37
N GLY A 95 -5.42 14.13 10.42
CA GLY A 95 -4.33 15.10 10.50
C GLY A 95 -2.98 14.48 10.25
N ASP A 96 -1.98 15.33 10.07
CA ASP A 96 -0.61 14.90 9.80
C ASP A 96 0.06 14.45 11.10
N ILE A 97 0.80 13.35 10.99
CA ILE A 97 1.57 12.79 12.11
C ILE A 97 3.04 13.12 11.86
N PRO A 98 3.66 13.91 12.76
CA PRO A 98 5.09 14.20 12.62
C PRO A 98 5.96 12.94 12.69
N PRO A 99 7.19 12.99 12.14
CA PRO A 99 8.08 11.84 12.19
C PRO A 99 8.31 11.35 13.63
N THR A 100 8.10 10.05 13.85
CA THR A 100 8.35 9.42 15.15
C THR A 100 9.72 8.75 15.21
N GLY A 101 10.32 8.46 14.05
CA GLY A 101 11.55 7.70 13.95
C GLY A 101 11.38 6.22 14.29
N ARG A 102 10.16 5.77 14.46
CA ARG A 102 9.87 4.37 14.82
C ARG A 102 9.62 3.52 13.59
N SER A 103 9.96 2.25 13.71
CA SER A 103 9.75 1.27 12.64
C SER A 103 8.44 0.53 12.84
N VAL A 104 7.81 0.17 11.73
CA VAL A 104 6.59 -0.63 11.72
C VAL A 104 6.80 -1.92 10.95
N ARG A 105 6.07 -2.95 11.33
CA ARG A 105 5.96 -4.21 10.62
C ARG A 105 4.49 -4.62 10.65
N LEU A 106 3.83 -4.50 9.51
CA LEU A 106 2.37 -4.64 9.43
C LEU A 106 1.99 -5.71 8.41
N GLY A 107 1.18 -6.67 8.83
CA GLY A 107 0.52 -7.57 7.89
C GLY A 107 -0.56 -6.81 7.14
N TYR A 108 -0.72 -7.10 5.87
CA TYR A 108 -1.79 -6.52 5.05
C TYR A 108 -2.36 -7.55 4.09
N ILE A 109 -3.59 -7.29 3.66
CA ILE A 109 -4.26 -8.03 2.60
C ILE A 109 -4.75 -7.02 1.58
N GLN A 110 -4.61 -7.32 0.31
CA GLN A 110 -5.06 -6.44 -0.74
C GLN A 110 -5.75 -7.23 -1.83
N VAL A 111 -6.92 -6.73 -2.27
CA VAL A 111 -7.63 -7.27 -3.42
C VAL A 111 -7.44 -6.31 -4.58
N LEU A 112 -6.87 -6.82 -5.67
CA LEU A 112 -6.59 -6.02 -6.87
C LEU A 112 -7.36 -6.58 -8.04
N ARG A 113 -7.94 -5.69 -8.86
CA ARG A 113 -8.62 -6.07 -10.10
C ARG A 113 -7.89 -5.47 -11.28
N PHE A 114 -7.89 -6.22 -12.38
CA PHE A 114 -7.12 -5.88 -13.58
C PHE A 114 -8.01 -5.92 -14.82
N ARG A 115 -7.67 -5.08 -15.79
CA ARG A 115 -8.26 -5.06 -17.11
C ARG A 115 -7.13 -4.75 -18.10
N ASP A 116 -6.97 -5.63 -19.10
CA ASP A 116 -5.94 -5.46 -20.13
C ASP A 116 -4.54 -5.19 -19.56
N GLY A 117 -4.18 -5.94 -18.52
CA GLY A 117 -2.85 -5.83 -17.89
C GLY A 117 -2.64 -4.55 -17.08
N LYS A 118 -3.72 -3.84 -16.73
CA LYS A 118 -3.66 -2.65 -15.90
C LYS A 118 -4.46 -2.84 -14.63
N HIS A 119 -3.98 -2.28 -13.52
CA HIS A 119 -4.73 -2.25 -12.28
C HIS A 119 -5.91 -1.31 -12.44
N VAL A 120 -7.13 -1.79 -12.23
CA VAL A 120 -8.34 -0.95 -12.27
C VAL A 120 -8.90 -0.66 -10.90
N SER A 121 -8.59 -1.49 -9.91
CA SER A 121 -8.96 -1.18 -8.51
C SER A 121 -8.06 -1.90 -7.54
N PHE A 122 -7.89 -1.32 -6.36
CA PHE A 122 -7.38 -2.05 -5.21
C PHE A 122 -8.13 -1.66 -3.95
N ASN A 123 -8.29 -2.68 -3.10
CA ASN A 123 -8.86 -2.54 -1.77
C ASN A 123 -7.80 -3.06 -0.80
N LEU A 124 -7.15 -2.14 -0.10
CA LEU A 124 -6.10 -2.44 0.85
C LEU A 124 -6.67 -2.50 2.25
N MET A 125 -6.29 -3.53 3.01
CA MET A 125 -6.68 -3.68 4.40
C MET A 125 -5.47 -3.97 5.27
N PHE A 126 -5.31 -3.19 6.32
CA PHE A 126 -4.35 -3.42 7.39
C PHE A 126 -4.91 -2.83 8.69
N ASP A 127 -4.32 -3.18 9.80
CA ASP A 127 -4.77 -2.72 11.10
C ASP A 127 -4.13 -1.37 11.44
N ARG A 128 -4.90 -0.28 11.28
CA ARG A 128 -4.43 1.07 11.59
C ARG A 128 -4.11 1.25 13.06
N LEU A 129 -4.87 0.60 13.93
CA LEU A 129 -4.64 0.69 15.38
C LEU A 129 -3.26 0.11 15.71
N GLU A 130 -2.95 -1.06 15.16
CA GLU A 130 -1.64 -1.67 15.33
C GLU A 130 -0.52 -0.76 14.82
N MET A 131 -0.71 -0.10 13.69
CA MET A 131 0.26 0.86 13.16
C MET A 131 0.49 1.99 14.16
N LEU A 132 -0.57 2.58 14.70
CA LEU A 132 -0.47 3.68 15.66
C LEU A 132 0.21 3.24 16.96
N GLU A 133 -0.05 2.01 17.41
CA GLU A 133 0.61 1.42 18.56
C GLU A 133 2.11 1.26 18.31
N GLN A 134 2.50 0.73 17.17
CA GLN A 134 3.90 0.55 16.80
C GLN A 134 4.63 1.90 16.67
N LEU A 135 3.92 2.93 16.22
CA LEU A 135 4.48 4.29 16.13
C LEU A 135 4.53 5.00 17.50
N GLY A 136 3.99 4.37 18.54
CA GLY A 136 4.00 4.94 19.88
C GLY A 136 3.02 6.07 20.09
N LEU A 137 2.01 6.19 19.22
CA LEU A 137 1.03 7.27 19.26
C LEU A 137 -0.17 6.95 20.13
N ILE A 138 -0.38 5.69 20.44
CA ILE A 138 -1.38 5.19 21.38
C ILE A 138 -0.72 4.09 22.20
N PRO A 139 -1.25 3.83 23.43
CA PRO A 139 -0.69 2.76 24.25
C PRO A 139 -0.84 1.40 23.56
N ALA A 140 0.24 0.62 23.54
CA ALA A 140 0.19 -0.75 23.04
C ALA A 140 -0.67 -1.59 24.01
N PRO A 141 -1.33 -2.67 23.51
CA PRO A 141 -2.05 -3.57 24.41
C PRO A 141 -1.10 -4.17 25.44
N ALA A 142 -1.64 -4.44 26.64
CA ALA A 142 -0.87 -5.13 27.65
C ALA A 142 -0.39 -6.45 27.08
N SER A 143 0.91 -6.75 27.27
CA SER A 143 1.45 -8.05 26.84
C SER A 143 0.64 -9.15 27.57
N GLY A 144 0.27 -10.21 26.87
CA GLY A 144 -0.64 -11.24 27.38
C GLY A 144 -0.07 -12.13 28.47
N GLU A 145 0.45 -11.52 29.49
CA GLU A 145 0.96 -12.26 30.65
C GLU A 145 -0.17 -12.80 31.51
#